data_78874262b16f040666aad323e3fe59b5
#
_entry.id   78874262b16f040666aad323e3fe59b5
#
_cell.length_a   1.000
_cell.length_b   1.000
_cell.length_c   1.000
_cell.angle_alpha   90.00
_cell.angle_beta   90.00
_cell.angle_gamma   90.00
#
_symmetry.space_group_name_H-M   'P 1'
#
loop_
_entity.id
_entity.type
_entity.pdbx_description
1 polymer ?
#
loop_
_entity_poly.entity_id
_entity_poly.type
_entity_poly.pdbx_seq_one_letter_code
_entity_poly.pdbx_strand_id
1 'polypeptide(L)'
;MTKPNNQKVGNRGLSAQCDPHGLEYLEEMSMTSMTLKLPRRRLFQAVLAVVISSGALIACGGGSDSAPPAQTAAFYSTWAGSPQNYNEPFAGGAPVAKSFNNQTVRQIMYVSAGGDQVRVRLSNAIGNQPLTINSTRIAESVGGAAINAATDTPVTFDSATSVTLAAGAEVLSDPAPLAVRPNSSLAVSFYVQNPTPVVTVHSLGRQNNYAASGNVVSAQVLPTTETNQFFAWTTGLDVRRTDKPKVIVTFGDSITDGYGSTVDANNRYPNFLSRRLAGDPSIGPVSVVNAGISGNRWKNDVIGPKGEGRFERDVLGQAGITHTLILLGINDIGFSGAFASGQEVSAAEITAAIQSAVDKAKARGVKALVATITPFKGTIFPGYYSDAGEAKRVAVNTFIRNNRSIDGVVDFEAALKNPADPGAIAPQFDLGDHLHPNDAGYAAMANAFNGALLN
;
A
#
# COMPACT_ATOMS: atom_id res chain seq x y z
N MET A 1 2.52 65.12 -24.40
CA MET A 1 3.85 65.52 -24.81
C MET A 1 4.83 64.59 -24.13
N THR A 2 5.48 63.68 -24.65
CA THR A 2 6.24 63.38 -25.82
C THR A 2 6.26 61.85 -26.03
N LYS A 3 6.20 61.42 -27.26
CA LYS A 3 6.22 60.06 -27.76
C LYS A 3 7.64 59.50 -27.92
N PRO A 4 7.84 58.31 -28.42
CA PRO A 4 8.73 57.21 -27.93
C PRO A 4 9.98 57.06 -28.79
N ASN A 5 10.84 56.13 -28.41
CA ASN A 5 11.94 55.71 -29.29
C ASN A 5 11.92 54.18 -29.51
N ASN A 6 11.70 53.83 -30.76
CA ASN A 6 11.81 52.48 -31.34
C ASN A 6 13.31 52.17 -31.63
N GLN A 7 13.81 51.02 -31.18
CA GLN A 7 14.98 50.42 -31.84
C GLN A 7 14.70 48.98 -32.23
N LYS A 8 14.66 48.79 -33.55
CA LYS A 8 14.75 47.50 -34.25
C LYS A 8 16.17 46.95 -34.09
N VAL A 9 16.29 45.66 -33.73
CA VAL A 9 17.52 44.91 -33.99
C VAL A 9 17.14 43.61 -34.73
N GLY A 10 17.92 43.39 -35.77
CA GLY A 10 17.62 42.53 -36.88
C GLY A 10 17.78 41.04 -36.69
N ASN A 11 17.04 40.37 -37.53
CA ASN A 11 17.10 38.96 -37.88
C ASN A 11 18.47 38.62 -38.53
N ARG A 12 19.16 37.61 -38.00
CA ARG A 12 20.15 36.82 -38.74
C ARG A 12 19.76 35.35 -38.70
N GLY A 13 19.28 34.87 -39.81
CA GLY A 13 19.12 33.45 -40.08
C GLY A 13 20.50 32.76 -40.20
N LEU A 14 20.57 31.59 -39.64
CA LEU A 14 21.59 30.59 -39.94
C LEU A 14 20.87 29.33 -40.45
N SER A 15 20.99 29.14 -41.77
CA SER A 15 20.67 27.90 -42.44
C SER A 15 21.75 26.87 -42.12
N ALA A 16 21.33 25.70 -41.63
CA ALA A 16 22.17 24.51 -41.60
C ALA A 16 21.71 23.56 -42.70
N GLN A 17 22.59 23.29 -43.64
CA GLN A 17 22.46 22.33 -44.74
C GLN A 17 22.43 20.90 -44.21
N CYS A 18 21.54 20.09 -44.77
CA CYS A 18 21.59 18.64 -44.69
C CYS A 18 22.69 18.11 -45.62
N ASP A 19 23.51 17.23 -45.15
CA ASP A 19 24.43 16.41 -45.93
C ASP A 19 24.00 14.95 -45.85
N PRO A 20 23.71 14.28 -46.97
CA PRO A 20 23.27 12.89 -47.01
C PRO A 20 24.43 11.99 -47.52
N HIS A 21 25.22 11.39 -46.65
CA HIS A 21 26.00 10.19 -46.99
C HIS A 21 26.56 9.52 -45.73
N GLY A 22 26.23 8.25 -45.56
CA GLY A 22 26.83 7.42 -44.49
C GLY A 22 26.05 6.13 -44.23
N LEU A 23 25.78 5.35 -45.29
CA LEU A 23 25.44 3.94 -45.19
C LEU A 23 26.73 3.09 -45.01
N GLU A 24 26.52 1.94 -44.33
CA GLU A 24 27.41 0.78 -44.21
C GLU A 24 28.39 0.75 -43.03
N TYR A 25 28.05 -0.09 -42.07
CA TYR A 25 28.87 -1.26 -41.69
C TYR A 25 28.01 -2.22 -40.83
N LEU A 26 27.49 -3.28 -41.47
CA LEU A 26 27.08 -4.53 -40.83
C LEU A 26 28.36 -5.38 -40.72
N GLU A 27 28.77 -5.71 -39.52
CA GLU A 27 29.64 -6.86 -39.30
C GLU A 27 29.01 -7.83 -38.31
N GLU A 28 28.84 -9.03 -38.78
CA GLU A 28 28.45 -10.25 -38.07
C GLU A 28 29.39 -10.54 -36.93
N MET A 29 28.85 -10.81 -35.74
CA MET A 29 29.58 -11.56 -34.71
C MET A 29 28.85 -12.85 -34.40
N SER A 30 29.49 -13.91 -34.91
CA SER A 30 29.29 -15.34 -34.72
C SER A 30 29.02 -15.74 -33.26
N MET A 31 27.94 -16.52 -33.07
CA MET A 31 27.69 -17.30 -31.85
C MET A 31 28.75 -18.40 -31.67
N THR A 32 29.56 -18.27 -30.63
CA THR A 32 30.40 -19.39 -30.16
C THR A 32 29.72 -19.97 -28.91
N SER A 33 29.18 -21.16 -29.07
CA SER A 33 28.62 -22.01 -28.01
C SER A 33 29.72 -22.45 -27.05
N MET A 34 29.70 -21.96 -25.80
CA MET A 34 30.51 -22.52 -24.72
C MET A 34 29.66 -23.48 -23.89
N THR A 35 29.88 -24.78 -24.15
CA THR A 35 29.39 -25.88 -23.33
C THR A 35 30.22 -25.98 -22.04
N LEU A 36 29.66 -25.57 -20.92
CA LEU A 36 30.24 -25.82 -19.59
C LEU A 36 29.93 -27.27 -19.15
N LYS A 37 30.94 -28.14 -19.10
CA LYS A 37 30.88 -29.47 -18.49
C LYS A 37 30.96 -29.34 -16.97
N LEU A 38 29.86 -29.63 -16.25
CA LEU A 38 29.86 -29.82 -14.80
C LEU A 38 30.30 -31.25 -14.43
N PRO A 39 31.15 -31.45 -13.42
CA PRO A 39 31.54 -32.77 -12.98
C PRO A 39 30.45 -33.42 -12.11
N ARG A 40 30.06 -34.64 -12.47
CA ARG A 40 29.17 -35.51 -11.69
C ARG A 40 29.87 -35.87 -10.37
N ARG A 41 29.33 -35.40 -9.25
CA ARG A 41 29.61 -35.96 -7.91
C ARG A 41 28.55 -37.00 -7.58
N ARG A 42 29.07 -38.17 -7.16
CA ARG A 42 28.35 -39.42 -6.84
C ARG A 42 27.48 -39.19 -5.57
N LEU A 43 26.20 -39.57 -5.66
CA LEU A 43 25.34 -39.79 -4.49
C LEU A 43 25.81 -41.07 -3.77
N PHE A 44 26.16 -40.96 -2.49
CA PHE A 44 26.25 -42.11 -1.57
C PHE A 44 24.87 -42.26 -0.92
N GLN A 45 24.18 -43.35 -1.22
CA GLN A 45 23.01 -43.80 -0.48
C GLN A 45 23.51 -44.57 0.75
N ALA A 46 23.24 -44.00 1.94
CA ALA A 46 23.33 -44.76 3.20
C ALA A 46 21.94 -45.34 3.49
N VAL A 47 21.82 -46.65 3.36
CA VAL A 47 20.66 -47.44 3.79
C VAL A 47 20.82 -47.69 5.29
N LEU A 48 20.00 -47.12 6.14
CA LEU A 48 19.92 -47.42 7.56
C LEU A 48 18.79 -48.43 7.76
N ALA A 49 19.16 -49.69 8.01
CA ALA A 49 18.22 -50.73 8.39
C ALA A 49 17.83 -50.56 9.87
N VAL A 50 16.54 -50.27 10.14
CA VAL A 50 15.96 -50.26 11.49
C VAL A 50 15.33 -51.63 11.72
N VAL A 51 15.89 -52.39 12.64
CA VAL A 51 15.33 -53.65 13.16
C VAL A 51 14.17 -53.30 14.11
N ILE A 52 12.94 -53.68 13.74
CA ILE A 52 11.79 -53.58 14.59
C ILE A 52 11.69 -54.84 15.44
N SER A 53 12.00 -54.73 16.74
CA SER A 53 11.66 -55.76 17.72
C SER A 53 10.25 -55.54 18.25
N SER A 54 9.35 -56.48 17.92
CA SER A 54 7.96 -56.49 18.40
C SER A 54 7.95 -56.92 19.87
N GLY A 55 7.74 -55.95 20.78
CA GLY A 55 7.37 -56.22 22.17
C GLY A 55 5.92 -55.83 22.37
N ALA A 56 5.02 -56.78 22.47
CA ALA A 56 3.61 -56.55 22.89
C ALA A 56 3.56 -56.29 24.39
N LEU A 57 3.25 -55.08 24.77
CA LEU A 57 2.83 -54.71 26.12
C LEU A 57 1.38 -54.24 26.05
N ILE A 58 0.49 -55.12 26.57
CA ILE A 58 -0.89 -54.76 26.87
C ILE A 58 -0.86 -53.87 28.11
N ALA A 59 -1.19 -52.60 27.98
CA ALA A 59 -1.44 -51.70 29.08
C ALA A 59 -2.85 -51.10 28.95
N CYS A 60 -3.60 -51.28 30.00
CA CYS A 60 -4.99 -50.82 30.21
C CYS A 60 -5.18 -49.34 30.02
N GLY A 61 -6.42 -49.01 29.62
CA GLY A 61 -6.89 -47.67 29.27
C GLY A 61 -6.63 -46.58 30.32
N GLY A 62 -6.08 -45.53 29.81
CA GLY A 62 -6.17 -44.17 30.33
C GLY A 62 -6.42 -43.29 29.14
N GLY A 63 -7.57 -42.64 29.07
CA GLY A 63 -7.86 -41.65 28.06
C GLY A 63 -6.86 -40.51 28.19
N SER A 64 -5.86 -40.48 27.33
CA SER A 64 -5.05 -39.29 27.15
C SER A 64 -5.84 -38.31 26.31
N ASP A 65 -6.45 -37.33 26.97
CA ASP A 65 -6.82 -36.08 26.31
C ASP A 65 -5.53 -35.51 25.69
N SER A 66 -5.29 -35.83 24.42
CA SER A 66 -4.22 -35.18 23.67
C SER A 66 -4.57 -33.70 23.57
N ALA A 67 -3.83 -32.87 24.30
CA ALA A 67 -3.95 -31.45 24.16
C ALA A 67 -3.88 -31.08 22.66
N PRO A 68 -4.73 -30.19 22.17
CA PRO A 68 -4.66 -29.79 20.77
C PRO A 68 -3.24 -29.28 20.46
N PRO A 69 -2.73 -29.58 19.25
CA PRO A 69 -1.36 -29.18 18.90
C PRO A 69 -1.20 -27.68 19.10
N ALA A 70 -0.13 -27.30 19.80
CA ALA A 70 0.17 -25.88 20.06
C ALA A 70 0.18 -25.12 18.72
N GLN A 71 -0.65 -24.09 18.63
CA GLN A 71 -0.70 -23.27 17.42
C GLN A 71 0.66 -22.55 17.27
N THR A 72 1.29 -22.74 16.11
CA THR A 72 2.56 -22.09 15.80
C THR A 72 2.30 -20.60 15.57
N ALA A 73 3.04 -19.77 16.30
CA ALA A 73 2.97 -18.31 16.13
C ALA A 73 3.49 -17.90 14.74
N ALA A 74 2.80 -16.99 14.08
CA ALA A 74 3.18 -16.45 12.78
C ALA A 74 3.01 -14.91 12.76
N PHE A 75 3.59 -14.27 11.74
CA PHE A 75 3.44 -12.84 11.52
C PHE A 75 2.28 -12.54 10.57
N TYR A 76 1.54 -11.47 10.88
CA TYR A 76 0.37 -11.00 10.12
C TYR A 76 0.47 -9.50 9.94
N SER A 77 0.23 -9.03 8.72
CA SER A 77 0.21 -7.59 8.42
C SER A 77 -0.85 -6.87 9.21
N THR A 78 -0.49 -5.72 9.79
CA THR A 78 -1.39 -4.89 10.60
C THR A 78 -1.46 -3.45 10.15
N TRP A 79 -0.48 -2.99 9.38
CA TRP A 79 -0.45 -1.69 8.72
C TRP A 79 0.36 -1.78 7.43
N ALA A 80 -0.06 -1.06 6.38
CA ALA A 80 0.74 -0.87 5.19
C ALA A 80 0.61 0.56 4.65
N GLY A 81 1.66 1.01 3.93
CA GLY A 81 1.68 2.18 3.08
C GLY A 81 2.24 1.78 1.71
N SER A 82 1.38 1.70 0.71
CA SER A 82 1.78 1.33 -0.65
C SER A 82 2.80 2.30 -1.22
N PRO A 83 3.99 1.86 -1.69
CA PRO A 83 5.03 2.74 -2.15
C PRO A 83 4.72 3.42 -3.48
N GLN A 84 4.97 4.72 -3.52
CA GLN A 84 4.89 5.62 -4.65
C GLN A 84 6.21 6.37 -4.83
N ASN A 85 6.38 7.01 -5.97
CA ASN A 85 7.48 7.96 -6.19
C ASN A 85 7.08 9.33 -5.64
N TYR A 86 7.85 9.85 -4.68
CA TYR A 86 7.64 11.18 -4.11
C TYR A 86 7.68 12.31 -5.17
N ASN A 87 8.48 12.13 -6.21
CA ASN A 87 8.71 13.14 -7.24
C ASN A 87 7.69 13.08 -8.40
N GLU A 88 6.72 12.17 -8.35
CA GLU A 88 5.65 12.15 -9.35
C GLU A 88 4.76 13.38 -9.21
N PRO A 89 4.49 14.10 -10.32
CA PRO A 89 3.59 15.24 -10.29
C PRO A 89 2.17 14.79 -9.98
N PHE A 90 1.54 15.43 -9.01
CA PHE A 90 0.12 15.32 -8.73
C PHE A 90 -0.63 16.52 -9.36
N ALA A 91 -1.96 16.53 -9.33
CA ALA A 91 -2.82 17.56 -9.91
C ALA A 91 -2.52 19.03 -9.50
N GLY A 92 -1.54 19.26 -8.66
CA GLY A 92 -1.02 20.59 -8.24
C GLY A 92 0.40 20.91 -8.71
N GLY A 93 1.02 20.05 -9.52
CA GLY A 93 2.41 20.19 -9.98
C GLY A 93 3.37 19.22 -9.30
N ALA A 94 4.66 19.28 -9.68
CA ALA A 94 5.69 18.48 -9.07
C ALA A 94 5.91 18.89 -7.60
N PRO A 95 6.04 17.94 -6.65
CA PRO A 95 6.35 18.26 -5.28
C PRO A 95 7.74 18.89 -5.17
N VAL A 96 7.94 19.72 -4.15
CA VAL A 96 9.28 20.24 -3.82
C VAL A 96 10.15 19.06 -3.36
N ALA A 97 11.33 18.91 -3.97
CA ALA A 97 12.26 17.85 -3.63
C ALA A 97 12.55 17.83 -2.12
N LYS A 98 12.46 16.67 -1.51
CA LYS A 98 12.66 16.44 -0.08
C LYS A 98 13.88 15.58 0.16
N SER A 99 14.69 15.94 1.16
CA SER A 99 15.80 15.16 1.65
C SER A 99 15.86 15.24 3.17
N PHE A 100 16.25 14.15 3.83
CA PHE A 100 16.62 14.15 5.24
C PHE A 100 18.16 14.09 5.34
N ASN A 101 18.73 14.82 6.28
CA ASN A 101 20.16 14.90 6.52
C ASN A 101 20.44 15.16 8.00
N ASN A 102 21.16 14.26 8.66
CA ASN A 102 21.40 14.30 10.10
C ASN A 102 20.09 14.53 10.88
N GLN A 103 19.05 13.74 10.54
CA GLN A 103 17.71 13.90 11.12
C GLN A 103 17.16 12.57 11.59
N THR A 104 16.42 12.62 12.70
CA THR A 104 15.51 11.58 13.14
C THR A 104 14.13 11.85 12.53
N VAL A 105 13.54 10.83 11.91
CA VAL A 105 12.15 10.84 11.41
C VAL A 105 11.32 9.92 12.28
N ARG A 106 10.20 10.42 12.81
CA ARG A 106 9.21 9.64 13.57
C ARG A 106 7.90 9.60 12.82
N GLN A 107 7.47 8.40 12.48
CA GLN A 107 6.25 8.15 11.74
C GLN A 107 5.24 7.43 12.63
N ILE A 108 3.98 7.88 12.59
CA ILE A 108 2.90 7.37 13.43
C ILE A 108 1.98 6.50 12.57
N MET A 109 1.84 5.22 12.93
CA MET A 109 1.07 4.23 12.19
C MET A 109 -0.04 3.64 13.05
N TYR A 110 -1.28 3.74 12.58
CA TYR A 110 -2.44 3.16 13.24
C TYR A 110 -2.60 1.69 12.82
N VAL A 111 -2.29 0.78 13.74
CA VAL A 111 -2.31 -0.66 13.50
C VAL A 111 -3.69 -1.26 13.80
N SER A 112 -4.14 -2.17 12.96
CA SER A 112 -5.47 -2.78 13.06
C SER A 112 -5.50 -4.00 13.99
N ALA A 113 -4.44 -4.81 13.98
CA ALA A 113 -4.31 -6.00 14.84
C ALA A 113 -3.18 -5.82 15.84
N GLY A 114 -3.33 -6.40 17.03
CA GLY A 114 -2.27 -6.49 18.05
C GLY A 114 -1.49 -7.79 17.96
N GLY A 115 -0.44 -7.91 18.78
CA GLY A 115 0.42 -9.09 18.88
C GLY A 115 1.48 -8.90 19.97
N ASP A 116 2.37 -9.89 20.12
CA ASP A 116 3.41 -9.90 21.16
C ASP A 116 4.80 -9.49 20.66
N GLN A 117 4.98 -9.43 19.33
CA GLN A 117 6.16 -8.89 18.65
C GLN A 117 5.73 -8.16 17.39
N VAL A 118 6.60 -7.26 16.93
CA VAL A 118 6.37 -6.48 15.70
C VAL A 118 7.59 -6.53 14.80
N ARG A 119 7.37 -6.52 13.46
CA ARG A 119 8.40 -6.31 12.46
C ARG A 119 8.08 -5.08 11.64
N VAL A 120 9.11 -4.34 11.28
CA VAL A 120 9.05 -3.16 10.42
C VAL A 120 9.54 -3.54 9.02
N ARG A 121 8.77 -3.18 7.98
CA ARG A 121 9.22 -3.27 6.60
C ARG A 121 9.72 -1.92 6.12
N LEU A 122 10.98 -1.86 5.72
CA LEU A 122 11.58 -0.71 5.04
C LEU A 122 11.69 -1.01 3.55
N SER A 123 11.46 -0.01 2.72
CA SER A 123 11.43 -0.15 1.26
C SER A 123 12.20 0.97 0.56
N ASN A 124 13.00 0.58 -0.40
CA ASN A 124 13.62 1.43 -1.40
C ASN A 124 13.12 1.05 -2.81
N ALA A 125 11.88 0.51 -2.91
CA ALA A 125 11.32 -0.10 -4.11
C ALA A 125 11.26 0.85 -5.32
N ILE A 126 11.18 2.16 -5.08
CA ILE A 126 11.14 3.19 -6.12
C ILE A 126 12.49 3.94 -6.22
N GLY A 127 13.34 3.81 -5.21
CA GLY A 127 14.64 4.50 -5.17
C GLY A 127 15.62 3.97 -6.23
N ASN A 128 16.45 4.85 -6.75
CA ASN A 128 17.49 4.57 -7.75
C ASN A 128 18.91 4.63 -7.19
N GLN A 129 19.07 4.91 -5.89
CA GLN A 129 20.31 4.93 -5.14
C GLN A 129 20.18 4.09 -3.86
N PRO A 130 21.27 3.58 -3.28
CA PRO A 130 21.23 2.92 -1.98
C PRO A 130 20.63 3.84 -0.90
N LEU A 131 19.79 3.27 -0.04
CA LEU A 131 19.18 3.92 1.12
C LEU A 131 19.81 3.36 2.40
N THR A 132 20.45 4.19 3.22
CA THR A 132 20.99 3.79 4.52
C THR A 132 20.17 4.39 5.65
N ILE A 133 19.64 3.52 6.53
CA ILE A 133 18.99 3.88 7.80
C ILE A 133 19.93 3.44 8.94
N ASN A 134 20.37 4.40 9.76
CA ASN A 134 21.47 4.19 10.72
C ASN A 134 21.01 3.63 12.07
N SER A 135 19.80 3.94 12.50
CA SER A 135 19.16 3.32 13.67
C SER A 135 17.64 3.40 13.56
N THR A 136 16.95 2.41 14.12
CA THR A 136 15.48 2.35 14.11
C THR A 136 14.98 1.93 15.49
N ARG A 137 13.89 2.53 15.95
CA ARG A 137 13.18 2.17 17.18
C ARG A 137 11.68 2.17 16.93
N ILE A 138 10.95 1.40 17.73
CA ILE A 138 9.50 1.35 17.70
C ILE A 138 8.96 1.46 19.13
N ALA A 139 7.86 2.19 19.30
CA ALA A 139 7.20 2.37 20.58
C ALA A 139 5.70 2.57 20.42
N GLU A 140 4.92 2.46 21.47
CA GLU A 140 3.55 2.93 21.52
C GLU A 140 3.53 4.46 21.41
N SER A 141 2.72 5.01 20.47
CA SER A 141 2.48 6.44 20.38
C SER A 141 1.46 6.87 21.42
N VAL A 142 1.75 7.97 22.13
CA VAL A 142 0.81 8.58 23.09
C VAL A 142 0.20 9.89 22.58
N GLY A 143 0.39 10.16 21.29
CA GLY A 143 -0.15 11.32 20.57
C GLY A 143 0.93 12.32 20.17
N GLY A 144 0.70 13.00 19.04
CA GLY A 144 1.67 13.91 18.45
C GLY A 144 3.04 13.23 18.24
N ALA A 145 4.11 13.92 18.57
CA ALA A 145 5.48 13.43 18.47
C ALA A 145 5.96 12.64 19.69
N ALA A 146 5.06 12.27 20.61
CA ALA A 146 5.40 11.62 21.88
C ALA A 146 5.20 10.10 21.84
N ILE A 147 6.05 9.38 22.60
CA ILE A 147 6.00 7.93 22.77
C ILE A 147 5.88 7.56 24.26
N ASN A 148 5.34 6.38 24.52
CA ASN A 148 5.44 5.74 25.81
C ASN A 148 6.88 5.17 25.98
N ALA A 149 7.72 5.86 26.76
CA ALA A 149 9.13 5.50 26.92
C ALA A 149 9.34 4.07 27.48
N ALA A 150 8.37 3.54 28.23
CA ALA A 150 8.44 2.16 28.75
C ALA A 150 8.31 1.09 27.65
N THR A 151 7.83 1.45 26.47
CA THR A 151 7.65 0.56 25.31
C THR A 151 8.70 0.76 24.23
N ASP A 152 9.64 1.71 24.42
CA ASP A 152 10.65 2.04 23.43
C ASP A 152 11.61 0.87 23.19
N THR A 153 11.52 0.26 22.03
CA THR A 153 12.19 -0.98 21.67
C THR A 153 13.10 -0.76 20.45
N PRO A 154 14.37 -1.19 20.50
CA PRO A 154 15.24 -1.15 19.32
C PRO A 154 14.73 -2.10 18.23
N VAL A 155 14.89 -1.67 16.98
CA VAL A 155 14.61 -2.47 15.78
C VAL A 155 15.92 -2.75 15.08
N THR A 156 16.21 -4.02 14.81
CA THR A 156 17.43 -4.48 14.13
C THR A 156 17.11 -5.15 12.80
N PHE A 157 18.13 -5.30 11.97
CA PHE A 157 18.06 -5.97 10.66
C PHE A 157 19.26 -6.91 10.59
N ASP A 158 19.02 -8.23 10.61
CA ASP A 158 20.06 -9.26 10.76
C ASP A 158 20.98 -8.97 11.98
N SER A 159 20.35 -8.59 13.11
CA SER A 159 20.99 -8.20 14.37
C SER A 159 21.78 -6.88 14.33
N ALA A 160 21.86 -6.20 13.18
CA ALA A 160 22.50 -4.89 13.05
C ALA A 160 21.51 -3.75 13.30
N THR A 161 21.98 -2.65 13.91
CA THR A 161 21.17 -1.45 14.14
C THR A 161 21.06 -0.55 12.92
N SER A 162 21.92 -0.75 11.93
CA SER A 162 21.93 -0.02 10.66
C SER A 162 21.66 -0.99 9.51
N VAL A 163 20.96 -0.51 8.50
CA VAL A 163 20.69 -1.27 7.26
C VAL A 163 20.86 -0.38 6.03
N THR A 164 21.43 -0.96 4.97
CA THR A 164 21.51 -0.32 3.65
C THR A 164 20.72 -1.14 2.64
N LEU A 165 19.67 -0.54 2.07
CA LEU A 165 18.85 -1.13 1.03
C LEU A 165 19.37 -0.72 -0.33
N ALA A 166 19.65 -1.67 -1.21
CA ALA A 166 19.93 -1.38 -2.61
C ALA A 166 18.72 -0.70 -3.29
N ALA A 167 18.95 -0.06 -4.43
CA ALA A 167 17.86 0.42 -5.27
C ALA A 167 16.89 -0.71 -5.61
N GLY A 168 15.58 -0.49 -5.48
CA GLY A 168 14.53 -1.48 -5.72
C GLY A 168 14.30 -2.50 -4.60
N ALA A 169 15.12 -2.50 -3.53
CA ALA A 169 15.05 -3.51 -2.47
C ALA A 169 14.07 -3.14 -1.35
N GLU A 170 13.59 -4.18 -0.67
CA GLU A 170 12.84 -4.10 0.59
C GLU A 170 13.50 -5.02 1.63
N VAL A 171 13.32 -4.70 2.90
CA VAL A 171 13.81 -5.50 4.02
C VAL A 171 12.78 -5.55 5.14
N LEU A 172 12.66 -6.71 5.79
CA LEU A 172 11.94 -6.87 7.06
C LEU A 172 12.95 -6.83 8.20
N SER A 173 12.59 -6.14 9.28
CA SER A 173 13.38 -6.16 10.51
C SER A 173 13.33 -7.51 11.19
N ASP A 174 14.27 -7.74 12.10
CA ASP A 174 14.14 -8.76 13.12
C ASP A 174 12.87 -8.51 13.96
N PRO A 175 12.29 -9.55 14.60
CA PRO A 175 11.17 -9.38 15.52
C PRO A 175 11.54 -8.52 16.73
N ALA A 176 10.91 -7.36 16.89
CA ALA A 176 11.05 -6.51 18.07
C ALA A 176 10.05 -6.95 19.16
N PRO A 177 10.49 -7.17 20.41
CA PRO A 177 9.64 -7.64 21.51
C PRO A 177 8.78 -6.48 22.06
N LEU A 178 7.70 -6.18 21.36
CA LEU A 178 6.74 -5.12 21.72
C LEU A 178 5.34 -5.70 21.72
N ALA A 179 4.67 -5.66 22.86
CA ALA A 179 3.25 -5.98 22.96
C ALA A 179 2.42 -4.85 22.34
N VAL A 180 1.66 -5.18 21.31
CA VAL A 180 0.87 -4.25 20.52
C VAL A 180 -0.62 -4.49 20.76
N ARG A 181 -1.37 -3.43 21.07
CA ARG A 181 -2.83 -3.47 21.18
C ARG A 181 -3.48 -3.28 19.81
N PRO A 182 -4.58 -3.98 19.49
CA PRO A 182 -5.32 -3.73 18.26
C PRO A 182 -5.91 -2.31 18.26
N ASN A 183 -6.06 -1.73 17.07
CA ASN A 183 -6.60 -0.39 16.87
C ASN A 183 -5.91 0.68 17.73
N SER A 184 -4.58 0.64 17.76
CA SER A 184 -3.71 1.58 18.47
C SER A 184 -2.68 2.19 17.53
N SER A 185 -1.95 3.22 18.01
CA SER A 185 -0.92 3.87 17.22
C SER A 185 0.47 3.49 17.70
N LEU A 186 1.36 3.13 16.77
CA LEU A 186 2.77 2.92 17.00
C LEU A 186 3.59 4.06 16.37
N ALA A 187 4.71 4.39 16.98
CA ALA A 187 5.70 5.33 16.45
C ALA A 187 6.94 4.54 16.01
N VAL A 188 7.25 4.58 14.72
CA VAL A 188 8.54 4.12 14.19
C VAL A 188 9.44 5.34 14.03
N SER A 189 10.57 5.33 14.74
CA SER A 189 11.58 6.41 14.70
C SER A 189 12.84 5.86 14.06
N PHE A 190 13.35 6.50 13.03
CA PHE A 190 14.62 6.12 12.41
C PHE A 190 15.52 7.34 12.16
N TYR A 191 16.81 7.11 12.15
CA TYR A 191 17.83 8.15 11.94
C TYR A 191 18.48 8.01 10.58
N VAL A 192 18.60 9.13 9.88
CA VAL A 192 19.29 9.28 8.60
C VAL A 192 20.47 10.21 8.80
N GLN A 193 21.68 9.68 8.69
CA GLN A 193 22.91 10.44 8.99
C GLN A 193 23.32 11.36 7.86
N ASN A 194 23.27 10.88 6.63
CA ASN A 194 23.77 11.60 5.45
C ASN A 194 22.61 12.16 4.61
N PRO A 195 22.84 13.16 3.75
CA PRO A 195 21.85 13.65 2.82
C PRO A 195 21.22 12.51 2.00
N THR A 196 19.94 12.25 2.22
CA THR A 196 19.20 11.14 1.60
C THR A 196 17.92 11.67 0.98
N PRO A 197 17.83 11.71 -0.36
CA PRO A 197 16.62 12.12 -1.06
C PRO A 197 15.47 11.18 -0.75
N VAL A 198 14.29 11.74 -0.50
CA VAL A 198 13.06 10.98 -0.33
C VAL A 198 12.51 10.64 -1.71
N VAL A 199 12.48 9.36 -2.06
CA VAL A 199 11.96 8.85 -3.34
C VAL A 199 10.82 7.87 -3.10
N THR A 200 11.05 6.82 -2.32
CA THR A 200 10.03 5.84 -1.96
C THR A 200 9.18 6.36 -0.81
N VAL A 201 7.90 6.61 -1.05
CA VAL A 201 6.95 7.12 -0.05
C VAL A 201 5.58 6.49 -0.20
N HIS A 202 4.77 6.61 0.85
CA HIS A 202 3.32 6.65 0.73
C HIS A 202 2.88 8.10 0.97
N SER A 203 2.34 8.75 -0.06
CA SER A 203 2.22 10.22 -0.10
C SER A 203 1.06 10.75 0.74
N LEU A 204 -0.10 10.08 0.76
CA LEU A 204 -1.30 10.55 1.46
C LEU A 204 -1.44 9.87 2.83
N GLY A 205 -0.57 10.20 3.76
CA GLY A 205 -0.60 9.60 5.10
C GLY A 205 -1.81 9.98 5.94
N ARG A 206 -2.42 11.15 5.76
CA ARG A 206 -3.50 11.69 6.65
C ARG A 206 -3.18 11.52 8.13
N GLN A 207 -1.90 11.54 8.43
CA GLN A 207 -1.30 11.36 9.75
C GLN A 207 -0.09 12.28 9.85
N ASN A 208 0.03 13.05 10.92
CA ASN A 208 1.20 13.86 11.15
C ASN A 208 2.39 12.98 11.53
N ASN A 209 3.47 13.15 10.80
CA ASN A 209 4.79 12.57 11.03
C ASN A 209 5.79 13.69 11.32
N TYR A 210 6.87 13.39 12.01
CA TYR A 210 7.73 14.39 12.63
C TYR A 210 9.18 14.15 12.28
N ALA A 211 9.96 15.23 12.11
CA ALA A 211 11.41 15.15 11.99
C ALA A 211 12.09 16.08 13.01
N ALA A 212 13.28 15.70 13.45
CA ALA A 212 14.11 16.46 14.36
C ALA A 212 15.58 16.34 13.99
N SER A 213 16.40 17.34 14.35
CA SER A 213 17.82 17.31 14.09
C SER A 213 18.56 16.27 14.96
N GLY A 214 19.55 15.61 14.38
CA GLY A 214 20.41 14.64 15.07
C GLY A 214 19.76 13.27 15.30
N ASN A 215 20.51 12.37 15.94
CA ASN A 215 20.04 11.05 16.33
C ASN A 215 19.36 11.10 17.71
N VAL A 216 18.07 11.30 17.72
CA VAL A 216 17.20 11.38 18.89
C VAL A 216 16.05 10.37 18.81
N VAL A 217 16.29 9.20 18.19
CA VAL A 217 15.27 8.16 17.95
C VAL A 217 14.54 7.69 19.21
N SER A 218 15.21 7.70 20.38
CA SER A 218 14.65 7.28 21.67
C SER A 218 14.04 8.44 22.50
N ALA A 219 14.01 9.67 21.96
CA ALA A 219 13.43 10.80 22.67
C ALA A 219 11.95 10.54 22.98
N GLN A 220 11.55 10.66 24.25
CA GLN A 220 10.16 10.48 24.68
C GLN A 220 9.23 11.46 23.97
N VAL A 221 9.62 12.72 23.87
CA VAL A 221 9.00 13.73 22.99
C VAL A 221 10.04 14.16 22.00
N LEU A 222 9.77 13.92 20.69
CA LEU A 222 10.71 14.32 19.66
C LEU A 222 10.80 15.86 19.61
N PRO A 223 12.02 16.47 19.70
CA PRO A 223 12.18 17.92 19.56
C PRO A 223 11.97 18.33 18.09
N THR A 224 10.71 18.32 17.66
CA THR A 224 10.28 18.43 16.27
C THR A 224 10.70 19.76 15.64
N THR A 225 11.37 19.67 14.51
CA THR A 225 11.75 20.80 13.65
C THR A 225 10.88 20.87 12.39
N GLU A 226 10.21 19.78 12.04
CA GLU A 226 9.39 19.66 10.85
C GLU A 226 8.24 18.66 11.06
N THR A 227 7.08 18.96 10.48
CA THR A 227 5.93 18.05 10.39
C THR A 227 5.56 17.83 8.93
N ASN A 228 5.22 16.60 8.57
CA ASN A 228 4.74 16.22 7.25
C ASN A 228 3.66 15.14 7.36
N GLN A 229 3.00 14.79 6.24
CA GLN A 229 1.93 13.77 6.23
C GLN A 229 2.20 12.62 5.26
N PHE A 230 3.44 12.36 4.90
CA PHE A 230 3.82 11.20 4.11
C PHE A 230 4.61 10.20 4.96
N PHE A 231 4.61 8.94 4.54
CA PHE A 231 5.47 7.90 5.11
C PHE A 231 6.67 7.67 4.19
N ALA A 232 7.86 8.05 4.63
CA ALA A 232 9.09 7.80 3.90
C ALA A 232 9.61 6.39 4.24
N TRP A 233 9.88 5.59 3.23
CA TRP A 233 10.56 4.30 3.28
C TRP A 233 9.92 3.21 4.15
N THR A 234 9.03 3.52 5.08
CA THR A 234 8.29 2.52 5.84
C THR A 234 7.04 2.11 5.07
N THR A 235 6.93 0.82 4.73
CA THR A 235 5.83 0.29 3.89
C THR A 235 4.99 -0.78 4.57
N GLY A 236 5.36 -1.24 5.78
CA GLY A 236 4.57 -2.22 6.49
C GLY A 236 4.95 -2.42 7.95
N LEU A 237 3.98 -2.85 8.72
CA LEU A 237 4.14 -3.41 10.07
C LEU A 237 3.42 -4.75 10.12
N ASP A 238 4.13 -5.79 10.61
CA ASP A 238 3.56 -7.10 10.88
C ASP A 238 3.63 -7.38 12.38
N VAL A 239 2.60 -8.03 12.95
CA VAL A 239 2.56 -8.47 14.35
C VAL A 239 2.56 -9.98 14.46
N ARG A 240 3.23 -10.52 15.48
CA ARG A 240 3.25 -11.96 15.77
C ARG A 240 2.03 -12.35 16.58
N ARG A 241 1.36 -13.43 16.16
CA ARG A 241 0.16 -13.99 16.81
C ARG A 241 0.16 -15.52 16.76
N THR A 242 -0.51 -16.13 17.71
CA THR A 242 -0.79 -17.58 17.71
C THR A 242 -2.16 -17.90 17.11
N ASP A 243 -3.16 -17.03 17.30
CA ASP A 243 -4.45 -17.12 16.63
C ASP A 243 -4.30 -16.64 15.17
N LYS A 244 -4.92 -17.29 14.23
CA LYS A 244 -4.84 -16.97 12.80
C LYS A 244 -5.89 -15.91 12.43
N PRO A 245 -5.57 -14.61 12.49
CA PRO A 245 -6.53 -13.56 12.14
C PRO A 245 -6.90 -13.63 10.66
N LYS A 246 -8.11 -13.21 10.33
CA LYS A 246 -8.48 -12.88 8.95
C LYS A 246 -7.80 -11.56 8.59
N VAL A 247 -6.88 -11.58 7.61
CA VAL A 247 -6.19 -10.38 7.12
C VAL A 247 -6.86 -9.91 5.84
N ILE A 248 -7.47 -8.74 5.90
CA ILE A 248 -8.16 -8.08 4.79
C ILE A 248 -7.27 -6.96 4.27
N VAL A 249 -6.84 -7.04 3.03
CA VAL A 249 -6.11 -5.95 2.37
C VAL A 249 -7.08 -5.17 1.49
N THR A 250 -7.30 -3.90 1.81
CA THR A 250 -8.13 -2.99 1.02
C THR A 250 -7.26 -2.35 -0.05
N PHE A 251 -7.61 -2.54 -1.32
CA PHE A 251 -6.84 -2.08 -2.47
C PHE A 251 -7.64 -1.08 -3.29
N GLY A 252 -7.06 0.09 -3.57
CA GLY A 252 -7.80 1.11 -4.28
C GLY A 252 -7.03 2.41 -4.54
N ASP A 253 -7.79 3.46 -4.77
CA ASP A 253 -7.34 4.82 -5.03
C ASP A 253 -7.49 5.74 -3.80
N SER A 254 -7.71 7.06 -4.03
CA SER A 254 -7.88 8.07 -2.98
C SER A 254 -9.00 7.76 -2.00
N ILE A 255 -10.06 7.10 -2.44
CA ILE A 255 -11.20 6.75 -1.58
C ILE A 255 -10.80 5.64 -0.59
N THR A 256 -9.98 4.69 -1.02
CA THR A 256 -9.40 3.67 -0.12
C THR A 256 -8.30 4.24 0.76
N ASP A 257 -7.44 5.06 0.18
CA ASP A 257 -6.35 5.76 0.86
C ASP A 257 -6.85 6.70 1.97
N GLY A 258 -8.04 7.29 1.75
CA GLY A 258 -8.76 8.11 2.73
C GLY A 258 -8.59 9.61 2.54
N TYR A 259 -8.51 10.06 1.28
CA TYR A 259 -8.47 11.49 0.95
C TYR A 259 -9.62 12.24 1.63
N GLY A 260 -9.33 13.39 2.24
CA GLY A 260 -10.32 14.20 2.93
C GLY A 260 -10.72 13.72 4.34
N SER A 261 -10.30 12.51 4.78
CA SER A 261 -10.52 12.10 6.16
C SER A 261 -9.78 13.01 7.14
N THR A 262 -10.32 13.18 8.36
CA THR A 262 -9.71 14.03 9.40
C THR A 262 -8.30 13.53 9.73
N VAL A 263 -7.32 14.46 9.65
CA VAL A 263 -5.90 14.17 9.96
C VAL A 263 -5.77 13.68 11.40
N ASP A 264 -4.94 12.68 11.63
CA ASP A 264 -4.66 12.02 12.92
C ASP A 264 -5.84 11.25 13.53
N ALA A 265 -7.07 11.36 12.98
CA ALA A 265 -8.25 10.71 13.54
C ALA A 265 -8.41 9.24 13.10
N ASN A 266 -7.67 8.82 12.06
CA ASN A 266 -7.79 7.47 11.49
C ASN A 266 -9.24 7.13 11.10
N ASN A 267 -9.87 8.03 10.33
CA ASN A 267 -11.26 7.95 9.88
C ASN A 267 -11.42 7.52 8.42
N ARG A 268 -10.44 6.82 7.84
CA ARG A 268 -10.57 6.14 6.54
C ARG A 268 -11.53 4.97 6.68
N TYR A 269 -12.22 4.55 5.61
CA TYR A 269 -13.13 3.40 5.72
C TYR A 269 -12.42 2.11 6.18
N PRO A 270 -11.17 1.80 5.83
CA PRO A 270 -10.48 0.62 6.36
C PRO A 270 -10.28 0.68 7.88
N ASN A 271 -10.03 1.89 8.45
CA ASN A 271 -9.91 2.05 9.90
C ASN A 271 -11.26 1.90 10.62
N PHE A 272 -12.35 2.47 10.08
CA PHE A 272 -13.69 2.23 10.59
C PHE A 272 -14.06 0.75 10.52
N LEU A 273 -13.74 0.09 9.40
CA LEU A 273 -13.97 -1.35 9.21
C LEU A 273 -13.21 -2.18 10.25
N SER A 274 -11.93 -1.89 10.48
CA SER A 274 -11.13 -2.56 11.51
C SER A 274 -11.77 -2.45 12.90
N ARG A 275 -12.13 -1.24 13.32
CA ARG A 275 -12.77 -1.03 14.63
C ARG A 275 -14.11 -1.76 14.76
N ARG A 276 -14.93 -1.73 13.70
CA ARG A 276 -16.23 -2.39 13.67
C ARG A 276 -16.10 -3.91 13.75
N LEU A 277 -15.22 -4.51 12.94
CA LEU A 277 -15.02 -5.95 12.94
C LEU A 277 -14.37 -6.46 14.22
N ALA A 278 -13.46 -5.69 14.83
CA ALA A 278 -12.89 -6.03 16.12
C ALA A 278 -13.91 -6.02 17.27
N GLY A 279 -15.00 -5.28 17.13
CA GLY A 279 -16.12 -5.25 18.08
C GLY A 279 -17.14 -6.38 17.90
N ASP A 280 -17.02 -7.22 16.86
CA ASP A 280 -17.95 -8.31 16.58
C ASP A 280 -17.33 -9.68 16.94
N PRO A 281 -17.72 -10.29 18.07
CA PRO A 281 -17.15 -11.55 18.53
C PRO A 281 -17.45 -12.73 17.60
N SER A 282 -18.46 -12.63 16.74
CA SER A 282 -18.83 -13.71 15.80
C SER A 282 -17.84 -13.85 14.64
N ILE A 283 -17.03 -12.83 14.38
CA ILE A 283 -16.06 -12.80 13.26
C ILE A 283 -14.71 -13.38 13.67
N GLY A 284 -14.33 -13.24 14.94
CA GLY A 284 -13.02 -13.61 15.46
C GLY A 284 -11.94 -12.56 15.14
N PRO A 285 -10.65 -12.90 15.31
CA PRO A 285 -9.56 -11.94 15.11
C PRO A 285 -9.47 -11.48 13.66
N VAL A 286 -9.34 -10.15 13.48
CA VAL A 286 -9.25 -9.51 12.16
C VAL A 286 -8.11 -8.52 12.13
N SER A 287 -7.45 -8.40 10.99
CA SER A 287 -6.58 -7.29 10.61
C SER A 287 -7.11 -6.66 9.31
N VAL A 288 -7.17 -5.34 9.26
CA VAL A 288 -7.53 -4.59 8.04
C VAL A 288 -6.35 -3.70 7.66
N VAL A 289 -5.80 -3.93 6.48
CA VAL A 289 -4.59 -3.26 5.97
C VAL A 289 -4.96 -2.41 4.77
N ASN A 290 -4.50 -1.16 4.73
CA ASN A 290 -4.80 -0.22 3.66
C ASN A 290 -3.68 -0.22 2.61
N ALA A 291 -3.99 -0.60 1.37
CA ALA A 291 -3.13 -0.54 0.20
C ALA A 291 -3.70 0.42 -0.88
N GLY A 292 -4.40 1.49 -0.45
CA GLY A 292 -4.81 2.60 -1.31
C GLY A 292 -3.63 3.44 -1.78
N ILE A 293 -3.77 4.06 -2.93
CA ILE A 293 -2.89 5.12 -3.45
C ILE A 293 -3.78 6.19 -4.08
N SER A 294 -3.74 7.40 -3.53
CA SER A 294 -4.54 8.53 -4.04
C SER A 294 -4.22 8.80 -5.51
N GLY A 295 -5.26 8.91 -6.35
CA GLY A 295 -5.14 9.12 -7.80
C GLY A 295 -4.81 7.86 -8.63
N ASN A 296 -4.68 6.70 -8.01
CA ASN A 296 -4.28 5.47 -8.69
C ASN A 296 -5.31 4.98 -9.72
N ARG A 297 -4.82 4.30 -10.75
CA ARG A 297 -5.57 3.75 -11.88
C ARG A 297 -5.19 2.30 -12.13
N TRP A 298 -6.06 1.54 -12.76
CA TRP A 298 -5.76 0.17 -13.18
C TRP A 298 -4.70 0.12 -14.27
N LYS A 299 -4.84 0.99 -15.30
CA LYS A 299 -4.16 0.83 -16.59
C LYS A 299 -2.95 1.72 -16.77
N ASN A 300 -2.87 2.84 -16.07
CA ASN A 300 -1.85 3.85 -16.31
C ASN A 300 -1.07 4.16 -15.04
N ASP A 301 0.26 4.25 -15.19
CA ASP A 301 1.17 4.78 -14.18
C ASP A 301 0.97 6.31 -14.05
N VAL A 302 1.84 7.01 -13.39
CA VAL A 302 1.96 8.45 -13.14
C VAL A 302 1.63 8.80 -11.69
N ILE A 303 0.48 8.38 -11.14
CA ILE A 303 0.21 8.60 -9.72
C ILE A 303 0.29 7.24 -9.03
N GLY A 304 1.50 6.92 -8.64
CA GLY A 304 1.89 5.59 -8.21
C GLY A 304 1.88 4.56 -9.35
N PRO A 305 2.46 3.40 -9.14
CA PRO A 305 2.42 2.30 -10.10
C PRO A 305 0.98 1.86 -10.33
N LYS A 306 0.63 1.59 -11.60
CA LYS A 306 -0.72 1.13 -11.98
C LYS A 306 -1.17 -0.10 -11.20
N GLY A 307 -2.47 -0.19 -10.95
CA GLY A 307 -3.08 -1.25 -10.14
C GLY A 307 -2.70 -2.66 -10.59
N GLU A 308 -2.72 -2.93 -11.90
CA GLU A 308 -2.30 -4.23 -12.46
C GLU A 308 -0.84 -4.60 -12.10
N GLY A 309 0.05 -3.61 -12.02
CA GLY A 309 1.47 -3.80 -11.75
C GLY A 309 1.79 -3.96 -10.25
N ARG A 310 1.03 -3.28 -9.35
CA ARG A 310 1.32 -3.27 -7.92
C ARG A 310 0.51 -4.28 -7.10
N PHE A 311 -0.53 -4.90 -7.67
CA PHE A 311 -1.45 -5.78 -6.93
C PHE A 311 -0.73 -6.93 -6.22
N GLU A 312 0.23 -7.58 -6.88
CA GLU A 312 0.96 -8.69 -6.27
C GLU A 312 1.83 -8.23 -5.10
N ARG A 313 2.54 -7.10 -5.23
CA ARG A 313 3.39 -6.55 -4.18
C ARG A 313 2.55 -6.03 -3.01
N ASP A 314 1.55 -5.18 -3.28
CA ASP A 314 0.85 -4.41 -2.26
C ASP A 314 -0.27 -5.20 -1.58
N VAL A 315 -0.81 -6.22 -2.26
CA VAL A 315 -1.92 -7.06 -1.76
C VAL A 315 -1.43 -8.45 -1.42
N LEU A 316 -0.99 -9.23 -2.42
CA LEU A 316 -0.67 -10.64 -2.24
C LEU A 316 0.65 -10.86 -1.48
N GLY A 317 1.51 -9.85 -1.38
CA GLY A 317 2.72 -9.82 -0.57
C GLY A 317 2.51 -9.51 0.91
N GLN A 318 1.27 -9.22 1.36
CA GLN A 318 0.99 -8.94 2.77
C GLN A 318 0.98 -10.23 3.60
N ALA A 319 1.63 -10.19 4.77
CA ALA A 319 1.78 -11.36 5.62
C ALA A 319 0.42 -11.87 6.13
N GLY A 320 0.14 -13.16 5.88
CA GLY A 320 -1.07 -13.82 6.35
C GLY A 320 -2.36 -13.38 5.67
N ILE A 321 -2.29 -12.74 4.50
CA ILE A 321 -3.48 -12.31 3.75
C ILE A 321 -4.48 -13.46 3.55
N THR A 322 -5.76 -13.18 3.79
CA THR A 322 -6.86 -14.11 3.57
C THR A 322 -7.93 -13.54 2.63
N HIS A 323 -8.08 -12.22 2.62
CA HIS A 323 -9.10 -11.52 1.82
C HIS A 323 -8.49 -10.25 1.22
N THR A 324 -8.94 -9.88 0.02
CA THR A 324 -8.75 -8.53 -0.51
C THR A 324 -10.10 -7.88 -0.75
N LEU A 325 -10.20 -6.55 -0.50
CA LEU A 325 -11.35 -5.72 -0.87
C LEU A 325 -10.88 -4.69 -1.89
N ILE A 326 -11.32 -4.83 -3.12
CA ILE A 326 -10.89 -4.04 -4.26
C ILE A 326 -11.90 -2.91 -4.54
N LEU A 327 -11.44 -1.65 -4.52
CA LEU A 327 -12.17 -0.46 -4.96
C LEU A 327 -11.26 0.39 -5.83
N LEU A 328 -11.23 0.17 -7.14
CA LEU A 328 -10.36 0.92 -8.05
C LEU A 328 -11.03 1.04 -9.42
N GLY A 329 -10.84 2.19 -10.09
CA GLY A 329 -11.33 2.42 -11.46
C GLY A 329 -11.95 3.79 -11.70
N ILE A 330 -12.28 4.56 -10.67
CA ILE A 330 -12.87 5.89 -10.85
C ILE A 330 -11.91 6.84 -11.58
N ASN A 331 -10.60 6.74 -11.30
CA ASN A 331 -9.58 7.53 -11.98
C ASN A 331 -9.30 7.07 -13.41
N ASP A 332 -9.50 5.78 -13.73
CA ASP A 332 -9.47 5.32 -15.12
C ASP A 332 -10.61 5.94 -15.94
N ILE A 333 -11.74 6.22 -15.30
CA ILE A 333 -12.91 6.86 -15.93
C ILE A 333 -12.71 8.37 -16.08
N GLY A 334 -12.30 9.04 -14.99
CA GLY A 334 -12.33 10.51 -14.90
C GLY A 334 -11.05 11.22 -15.37
N PHE A 335 -9.88 10.61 -15.23
CA PHE A 335 -8.59 11.28 -15.50
C PHE A 335 -8.39 11.69 -16.94
N SER A 336 -8.84 10.89 -17.92
CA SER A 336 -8.68 11.21 -19.33
C SER A 336 -9.34 12.53 -19.71
N GLY A 337 -10.46 12.87 -19.09
CA GLY A 337 -11.17 14.12 -19.34
C GLY A 337 -10.60 15.34 -18.61
N ALA A 338 -9.88 15.11 -17.49
CA ALA A 338 -9.43 16.20 -16.60
C ALA A 338 -7.92 16.42 -16.64
N PHE A 339 -7.11 15.35 -16.57
CA PHE A 339 -5.68 15.43 -16.27
C PHE A 339 -4.79 14.66 -17.25
N ALA A 340 -5.33 13.76 -18.07
CA ALA A 340 -4.55 12.78 -18.83
C ALA A 340 -5.16 12.50 -20.22
N SER A 341 -5.32 13.53 -21.05
CA SER A 341 -5.83 13.40 -22.42
C SER A 341 -5.08 12.33 -23.20
N GLY A 342 -5.80 11.49 -23.95
CA GLY A 342 -5.24 10.38 -24.72
C GLY A 342 -4.96 9.11 -23.89
N GLN A 343 -5.43 9.08 -22.63
CA GLN A 343 -5.32 7.90 -21.76
C GLN A 343 -6.71 7.35 -21.39
N GLU A 344 -7.62 7.39 -22.35
CA GLU A 344 -8.98 6.87 -22.19
C GLU A 344 -8.95 5.36 -21.94
N VAL A 345 -9.72 4.94 -20.94
CA VAL A 345 -9.91 3.53 -20.59
C VAL A 345 -11.38 3.16 -20.75
N SER A 346 -11.65 2.05 -21.40
CA SER A 346 -13.01 1.53 -21.58
C SER A 346 -13.50 0.79 -20.33
N ALA A 347 -14.81 0.66 -20.17
CA ALA A 347 -15.38 -0.17 -19.12
C ALA A 347 -14.91 -1.64 -19.22
N ALA A 348 -14.72 -2.15 -20.44
CA ALA A 348 -14.22 -3.50 -20.67
C ALA A 348 -12.78 -3.70 -20.16
N GLU A 349 -11.90 -2.72 -20.33
CA GLU A 349 -10.53 -2.78 -19.81
C GLU A 349 -10.51 -2.73 -18.28
N ILE A 350 -11.36 -1.90 -17.68
CA ILE A 350 -11.49 -1.85 -16.21
C ILE A 350 -12.00 -3.19 -15.66
N THR A 351 -13.05 -3.76 -16.27
CA THR A 351 -13.61 -5.04 -15.81
C THR A 351 -12.64 -6.21 -16.03
N ALA A 352 -11.85 -6.18 -17.10
CA ALA A 352 -10.78 -7.15 -17.35
C ALA A 352 -9.67 -7.05 -16.28
N ALA A 353 -9.29 -5.83 -15.87
CA ALA A 353 -8.29 -5.63 -14.81
C ALA A 353 -8.82 -6.12 -13.45
N ILE A 354 -10.08 -5.84 -13.12
CA ILE A 354 -10.75 -6.38 -11.92
C ILE A 354 -10.74 -7.92 -11.96
N GLN A 355 -11.14 -8.52 -13.09
CA GLN A 355 -11.15 -9.99 -13.24
C GLN A 355 -9.77 -10.58 -13.05
N SER A 356 -8.75 -10.00 -13.65
CA SER A 356 -7.36 -10.44 -13.49
C SER A 356 -6.90 -10.39 -12.03
N ALA A 357 -7.26 -9.34 -11.28
CA ALA A 357 -6.94 -9.24 -9.86
C ALA A 357 -7.67 -10.30 -9.02
N VAL A 358 -8.95 -10.57 -9.32
CA VAL A 358 -9.75 -11.65 -8.72
C VAL A 358 -9.09 -13.00 -8.96
N ASP A 359 -8.71 -13.29 -10.20
CA ASP A 359 -8.08 -14.57 -10.57
C ASP A 359 -6.73 -14.76 -9.86
N LYS A 360 -5.91 -13.71 -9.80
CA LYS A 360 -4.63 -13.72 -9.07
C LYS A 360 -4.82 -13.99 -7.58
N ALA A 361 -5.81 -13.34 -6.95
CA ALA A 361 -6.13 -13.54 -5.53
C ALA A 361 -6.55 -15.00 -5.29
N LYS A 362 -7.47 -15.52 -6.07
CA LYS A 362 -7.99 -16.90 -5.96
C LYS A 362 -6.90 -17.94 -6.22
N ALA A 363 -6.00 -17.71 -7.15
CA ALA A 363 -4.84 -18.58 -7.40
C ALA A 363 -3.90 -18.70 -6.18
N ARG A 364 -3.94 -17.71 -5.25
CA ARG A 364 -3.20 -17.73 -3.97
C ARG A 364 -4.06 -18.18 -2.79
N GLY A 365 -5.29 -18.65 -3.01
CA GLY A 365 -6.24 -19.02 -1.95
C GLY A 365 -6.80 -17.81 -1.17
N VAL A 366 -6.67 -16.60 -1.71
CA VAL A 366 -7.19 -15.37 -1.13
C VAL A 366 -8.58 -15.09 -1.67
N LYS A 367 -9.57 -14.86 -0.78
CA LYS A 367 -10.91 -14.45 -1.18
C LYS A 367 -10.90 -13.04 -1.76
N ALA A 368 -11.45 -12.90 -2.96
CA ALA A 368 -11.53 -11.63 -3.67
C ALA A 368 -12.91 -10.99 -3.49
N LEU A 369 -12.98 -9.97 -2.65
CA LEU A 369 -14.14 -9.11 -2.49
C LEU A 369 -13.96 -7.88 -3.38
N VAL A 370 -15.02 -7.43 -4.05
CA VAL A 370 -14.96 -6.24 -4.90
C VAL A 370 -16.05 -5.27 -4.50
N ALA A 371 -15.70 -4.01 -4.37
CA ALA A 371 -16.65 -2.95 -4.10
C ALA A 371 -17.09 -2.24 -5.37
N THR A 372 -18.34 -1.77 -5.40
CA THR A 372 -18.85 -0.93 -6.48
C THR A 372 -18.20 0.45 -6.44
N ILE A 373 -17.88 1.01 -7.61
CA ILE A 373 -17.35 2.37 -7.78
C ILE A 373 -18.41 3.37 -7.33
N THR A 374 -18.00 4.31 -6.47
CA THR A 374 -18.87 5.33 -5.88
C THR A 374 -19.39 6.35 -6.90
N PRO A 375 -20.53 7.02 -6.65
CA PRO A 375 -21.01 8.13 -7.47
C PRO A 375 -20.02 9.30 -7.50
N PHE A 376 -19.99 10.08 -8.59
CA PHE A 376 -19.06 11.21 -8.75
C PHE A 376 -19.63 12.39 -9.56
N LYS A 377 -20.95 12.39 -9.82
CA LYS A 377 -21.62 13.48 -10.53
C LYS A 377 -21.53 14.78 -9.73
N GLY A 378 -21.18 15.84 -10.43
CA GLY A 378 -21.02 17.17 -9.82
C GLY A 378 -19.61 17.46 -9.32
N THR A 379 -18.65 16.53 -9.48
CA THR A 379 -17.28 16.77 -9.02
C THR A 379 -16.71 18.11 -9.51
N ILE A 380 -16.01 18.79 -8.59
CA ILE A 380 -15.44 20.12 -8.86
C ILE A 380 -14.26 20.10 -9.83
N PHE A 381 -13.72 18.92 -10.18
CA PHE A 381 -12.60 18.78 -11.11
C PHE A 381 -13.09 18.90 -12.55
N PRO A 382 -12.72 19.98 -13.30
CA PRO A 382 -13.24 20.21 -14.64
C PRO A 382 -12.91 19.05 -15.58
N GLY A 383 -13.91 18.53 -16.29
CA GLY A 383 -13.74 17.42 -17.23
C GLY A 383 -13.66 16.02 -16.62
N TYR A 384 -13.59 15.90 -15.29
CA TYR A 384 -13.51 14.60 -14.63
C TYR A 384 -14.82 13.81 -14.72
N TYR A 385 -15.97 14.48 -14.56
CA TYR A 385 -17.29 13.90 -14.83
C TYR A 385 -17.72 14.13 -16.26
N SER A 386 -18.34 13.12 -16.86
CA SER A 386 -19.11 13.19 -18.08
C SER A 386 -20.21 12.11 -18.08
N ASP A 387 -21.26 12.29 -18.87
CA ASP A 387 -22.32 11.26 -19.00
C ASP A 387 -21.75 9.94 -19.57
N ALA A 388 -20.76 10.03 -20.47
CA ALA A 388 -20.05 8.86 -20.95
C ALA A 388 -19.23 8.18 -19.84
N GLY A 389 -18.62 8.95 -18.94
CA GLY A 389 -17.93 8.45 -17.74
C GLY A 389 -18.89 7.76 -16.80
N GLU A 390 -20.05 8.37 -16.54
CA GLU A 390 -21.10 7.76 -15.70
C GLU A 390 -21.60 6.43 -16.32
N ALA A 391 -21.82 6.38 -17.63
CA ALA A 391 -22.20 5.15 -18.31
C ALA A 391 -21.12 4.05 -18.13
N LYS A 392 -19.83 4.39 -18.17
CA LYS A 392 -18.74 3.44 -17.87
C LYS A 392 -18.82 2.95 -16.42
N ARG A 393 -19.01 3.86 -15.45
CA ARG A 393 -19.13 3.51 -14.02
C ARG A 393 -20.28 2.54 -13.80
N VAL A 394 -21.46 2.82 -14.36
CA VAL A 394 -22.64 1.95 -14.27
C VAL A 394 -22.38 0.58 -14.90
N ALA A 395 -21.72 0.53 -16.05
CA ALA A 395 -21.35 -0.73 -16.70
C ALA A 395 -20.39 -1.58 -15.83
N VAL A 396 -19.36 -0.94 -15.24
CA VAL A 396 -18.43 -1.61 -14.33
C VAL A 396 -19.14 -2.11 -13.09
N ASN A 397 -20.02 -1.31 -12.46
CA ASN A 397 -20.78 -1.72 -11.28
C ASN A 397 -21.76 -2.84 -11.59
N THR A 398 -22.34 -2.84 -12.78
CA THR A 398 -23.21 -3.95 -13.25
C THR A 398 -22.40 -5.23 -13.40
N PHE A 399 -21.19 -5.17 -13.97
CA PHE A 399 -20.28 -6.32 -14.02
C PHE A 399 -19.95 -6.83 -12.62
N ILE A 400 -19.57 -5.94 -11.67
CA ILE A 400 -19.20 -6.32 -10.31
C ILE A 400 -20.35 -7.08 -9.63
N ARG A 401 -21.59 -6.57 -9.72
CA ARG A 401 -22.77 -7.19 -9.09
C ARG A 401 -23.15 -8.54 -9.68
N ASN A 402 -22.88 -8.76 -10.98
CA ASN A 402 -23.29 -9.96 -11.69
C ASN A 402 -22.17 -11.00 -11.86
N ASN A 403 -20.93 -10.67 -11.51
CA ASN A 403 -19.78 -11.55 -11.70
C ASN A 403 -19.71 -12.61 -10.59
N ARG A 404 -20.00 -13.85 -10.94
CA ARG A 404 -20.02 -14.99 -10.00
C ARG A 404 -18.62 -15.50 -9.61
N SER A 405 -17.55 -15.00 -10.23
CA SER A 405 -16.18 -15.34 -9.83
C SER A 405 -15.71 -14.52 -8.62
N ILE A 406 -16.36 -13.40 -8.31
CA ILE A 406 -16.14 -12.57 -7.13
C ILE A 406 -16.70 -13.29 -5.91
N ASP A 407 -15.91 -13.41 -4.83
CA ASP A 407 -16.32 -14.14 -3.61
C ASP A 407 -17.30 -13.31 -2.76
N GLY A 408 -17.42 -12.01 -2.99
CA GLY A 408 -18.41 -11.15 -2.37
C GLY A 408 -18.36 -9.72 -2.90
N VAL A 409 -19.52 -9.08 -2.96
CA VAL A 409 -19.68 -7.71 -3.40
C VAL A 409 -19.98 -6.81 -2.20
N VAL A 410 -19.28 -5.67 -2.10
CA VAL A 410 -19.59 -4.61 -1.14
C VAL A 410 -20.14 -3.41 -1.90
N ASP A 411 -21.40 -3.07 -1.70
CA ASP A 411 -22.09 -2.04 -2.50
C ASP A 411 -21.87 -0.63 -1.93
N PHE A 412 -20.70 -0.05 -2.19
CA PHE A 412 -20.39 1.31 -1.78
C PHE A 412 -21.18 2.38 -2.55
N GLU A 413 -21.58 2.09 -3.80
CA GLU A 413 -22.50 2.95 -4.52
C GLU A 413 -23.82 3.08 -3.77
N ALA A 414 -24.42 1.95 -3.37
CA ALA A 414 -25.66 1.97 -2.61
C ALA A 414 -25.53 2.68 -1.26
N ALA A 415 -24.37 2.57 -0.61
CA ALA A 415 -24.10 3.19 0.69
C ALA A 415 -23.99 4.72 0.64
N LEU A 416 -23.48 5.26 -0.49
CA LEU A 416 -23.15 6.69 -0.59
C LEU A 416 -24.04 7.50 -1.52
N LYS A 417 -24.79 6.86 -2.42
CA LYS A 417 -25.58 7.59 -3.44
C LYS A 417 -26.64 8.47 -2.84
N ASN A 418 -26.86 9.63 -3.46
CA ASN A 418 -28.01 10.48 -3.18
C ASN A 418 -29.29 9.84 -3.75
N PRO A 419 -30.33 9.58 -2.94
CA PRO A 419 -31.58 9.00 -3.44
C PRO A 419 -32.28 9.86 -4.51
N ALA A 420 -32.12 11.17 -4.47
CA ALA A 420 -32.73 12.10 -5.43
C ALA A 420 -31.92 12.22 -6.74
N ASP A 421 -30.61 11.94 -6.71
CA ASP A 421 -29.70 11.94 -7.87
C ASP A 421 -28.66 10.83 -7.70
N PRO A 422 -28.96 9.60 -8.12
CA PRO A 422 -28.11 8.43 -7.86
C PRO A 422 -26.70 8.49 -8.43
N GLY A 423 -26.41 9.41 -9.37
CA GLY A 423 -25.07 9.66 -9.89
C GLY A 423 -24.19 10.48 -8.94
N ALA A 424 -24.77 11.14 -7.95
CA ALA A 424 -24.08 11.99 -6.97
C ALA A 424 -23.95 11.32 -5.59
N ILE A 425 -22.94 11.72 -4.83
CA ILE A 425 -22.81 11.37 -3.40
C ILE A 425 -23.90 12.13 -2.62
N ALA A 426 -24.49 11.48 -1.63
CA ALA A 426 -25.46 12.12 -0.74
C ALA A 426 -24.78 13.24 0.08
N PRO A 427 -25.39 14.43 0.23
CA PRO A 427 -24.75 15.61 0.82
C PRO A 427 -24.11 15.38 2.20
N GLN A 428 -24.70 14.54 3.04
CA GLN A 428 -24.17 14.21 4.37
C GLN A 428 -22.87 13.38 4.35
N PHE A 429 -22.58 12.75 3.22
CA PHE A 429 -21.40 11.88 3.04
C PHE A 429 -20.31 12.50 2.17
N ASP A 430 -20.62 13.65 1.54
CA ASP A 430 -19.75 14.34 0.60
C ASP A 430 -18.72 15.19 1.33
N LEU A 431 -17.47 15.15 0.89
CA LEU A 431 -16.40 16.05 1.35
C LEU A 431 -16.66 17.52 0.92
N GLY A 432 -17.47 17.70 -0.14
CA GLY A 432 -17.73 18.98 -0.80
C GLY A 432 -17.05 19.12 -2.16
N ASP A 433 -16.30 18.12 -2.59
CA ASP A 433 -15.72 18.04 -3.93
C ASP A 433 -16.51 17.11 -4.89
N HIS A 434 -17.57 16.50 -4.38
CA HIS A 434 -18.49 15.61 -5.08
C HIS A 434 -17.80 14.37 -5.73
N LEU A 435 -16.67 13.96 -5.15
CA LEU A 435 -15.91 12.77 -5.53
C LEU A 435 -15.51 11.94 -4.31
N HIS A 436 -15.06 12.60 -3.25
CA HIS A 436 -14.54 11.94 -2.07
C HIS A 436 -15.53 11.97 -0.91
N PRO A 437 -15.65 10.87 -0.15
CA PRO A 437 -16.41 10.86 1.09
C PRO A 437 -15.75 11.70 2.18
N ASN A 438 -16.55 12.32 3.06
CA ASN A 438 -16.12 12.81 4.36
C ASN A 438 -16.04 11.67 5.39
N ASP A 439 -15.69 11.96 6.65
CA ASP A 439 -15.60 10.95 7.72
C ASP A 439 -16.91 10.15 7.90
N ALA A 440 -18.08 10.80 7.78
CA ALA A 440 -19.37 10.12 7.87
C ALA A 440 -19.60 9.18 6.67
N GLY A 441 -19.18 9.59 5.47
CA GLY A 441 -19.23 8.75 4.28
C GLY A 441 -18.30 7.54 4.40
N TYR A 442 -17.08 7.72 4.91
CA TYR A 442 -16.17 6.60 5.19
C TYR A 442 -16.73 5.63 6.24
N ALA A 443 -17.42 6.15 7.26
CA ALA A 443 -18.10 5.28 8.23
C ALA A 443 -19.26 4.51 7.57
N ALA A 444 -20.04 5.15 6.69
CA ALA A 444 -21.11 4.49 5.93
C ALA A 444 -20.58 3.38 5.02
N MET A 445 -19.45 3.60 4.34
CA MET A 445 -18.77 2.56 3.55
C MET A 445 -18.36 1.36 4.42
N ALA A 446 -17.74 1.61 5.57
CA ALA A 446 -17.36 0.54 6.49
C ALA A 446 -18.58 -0.25 6.99
N ASN A 447 -19.71 0.42 7.22
CA ASN A 447 -20.97 -0.23 7.65
C ASN A 447 -21.62 -1.06 6.55
N ALA A 448 -21.40 -0.72 5.28
CA ALA A 448 -21.90 -1.50 4.15
C ALA A 448 -21.21 -2.88 3.99
N PHE A 449 -20.05 -3.08 4.61
CA PHE A 449 -19.36 -4.36 4.58
C PHE A 449 -20.09 -5.38 5.44
N ASN A 450 -20.59 -6.46 4.84
CA ASN A 450 -21.20 -7.57 5.57
C ASN A 450 -20.10 -8.49 6.13
N GLY A 451 -20.02 -8.64 7.47
CA GLY A 451 -19.06 -9.52 8.14
C GLY A 451 -19.15 -10.99 7.72
N ALA A 452 -20.32 -11.46 7.26
CA ALA A 452 -20.50 -12.81 6.75
C ALA A 452 -19.63 -13.13 5.52
N LEU A 453 -19.15 -12.12 4.80
CA LEU A 453 -18.21 -12.29 3.66
C LEU A 453 -16.85 -12.86 4.09
N LEU A 454 -16.56 -12.87 5.38
CA LEU A 454 -15.31 -13.38 5.95
C LEU A 454 -15.36 -14.87 6.30
N ASN A 455 -16.49 -15.53 6.17
CA ASN A 455 -16.70 -16.95 6.53
C ASN A 455 -16.51 -17.90 5.36
#